data_eef4959dea04624b300ecc0491adece3
#
_entry.id   eef4959dea04624b300ecc0491adece3
#
_cell.length_a   1.000
_cell.length_b   1.000
_cell.length_c   1.000
_cell.angle_alpha   90.00
_cell.angle_beta   90.00
_cell.angle_gamma   90.00
#
_symmetry.space_group_name_H-M   'P 1'
#
loop_
_entity.id
_entity.type
_entity.pdbx_description
1 polymer ?
#
loop_
_entity_poly.entity_id
_entity_poly.type
_entity_poly.pdbx_seq_one_letter_code
_entity_poly.pdbx_strand_id
1 'polypeptide(L)'
;MASGTREVVYVDGARTAFGRATRDGYFAKTRADDMAVKVVRELLRRNPELPPERVDDVVFAATAQVGDQGLTLGRDVALLAGLPASVPGFAVDRMCAGSLTATTAGAGEIAMGAADVVLVGGVEHMGNHPMGVNVDFNPRFFAERIVDDSAAVMGQTAENLHDAFPHLTKEAADAYAVESQRKAGAAWEGGIMEDIVVPMSVFTEDGWKVAARDQFLRPDTTLEGLARLRTPFRAGGRITAGNSAGLTDGATAAVIASSEAAAEFGLEPKMRLVGFAYAGVEPELMGLGPVPATQKVLERAGLGIDDVDLFELNEPFAVQVLTWCDGMGVAPDDARLNPYGGAIACGHPLAATGVRLMAQLARGFRDRPGARFGLTALCIGLGMGAAILWENLKNGG
;
A
#
# COMPACT_ATOMS: atom_id res chain seq x y z
N MET A 1 6.33 35.45 -2.81
CA MET A 1 6.05 34.00 -2.89
C MET A 1 6.41 33.56 -4.29
N ALA A 2 7.28 32.58 -4.46
CA ALA A 2 7.68 32.07 -5.76
C ALA A 2 6.46 31.50 -6.49
N SER A 3 6.28 31.89 -7.73
CA SER A 3 5.15 31.56 -8.57
C SER A 3 5.35 30.16 -9.21
N GLY A 4 5.18 29.10 -8.46
CA GLY A 4 5.18 27.73 -8.99
C GLY A 4 5.10 26.71 -7.86
N THR A 5 4.29 25.67 -8.04
CA THR A 5 4.28 24.52 -7.17
C THR A 5 5.61 23.77 -7.34
N ARG A 6 6.32 23.47 -6.24
CA ARG A 6 7.59 22.73 -6.28
C ARG A 6 7.36 21.30 -6.72
N GLU A 7 8.29 20.78 -7.50
CA GLU A 7 8.23 19.40 -7.96
C GLU A 7 8.59 18.44 -6.81
N VAL A 8 7.80 17.38 -6.67
CA VAL A 8 7.98 16.35 -5.65
C VAL A 8 8.47 15.07 -6.29
N VAL A 9 9.55 14.52 -5.78
CA VAL A 9 10.15 13.28 -6.26
C VAL A 9 10.18 12.21 -5.16
N TYR A 10 10.04 10.96 -5.58
CA TYR A 10 10.26 9.78 -4.76
C TYR A 10 11.70 9.31 -4.95
N VAL A 11 12.44 9.23 -3.84
CA VAL A 11 13.86 8.86 -3.83
C VAL A 11 14.03 7.36 -3.60
N ASP A 12 13.55 6.87 -2.46
CA ASP A 12 13.67 5.45 -2.10
C ASP A 12 12.52 4.99 -1.23
N GLY A 13 12.28 3.67 -1.18
CA GLY A 13 11.28 3.07 -0.30
C GLY A 13 11.63 1.64 0.06
N ALA A 14 11.22 1.28 1.27
CA ALA A 14 11.50 -0.01 1.84
C ALA A 14 10.30 -0.51 2.67
N ARG A 15 10.26 -1.83 2.89
CA ARG A 15 9.27 -2.47 3.75
C ARG A 15 9.87 -3.62 4.54
N THR A 16 9.27 -3.99 5.65
CA THR A 16 9.52 -5.30 6.25
C THR A 16 9.03 -6.41 5.32
N ALA A 17 9.47 -7.65 5.51
CA ALA A 17 8.66 -8.77 5.09
C ALA A 17 7.27 -8.63 5.73
N PHE A 18 6.21 -9.08 5.04
CA PHE A 18 4.87 -9.05 5.60
C PHE A 18 4.57 -10.37 6.30
N GLY A 19 4.21 -10.27 7.58
CA GLY A 19 3.93 -11.39 8.46
C GLY A 19 2.43 -11.66 8.59
N ARG A 20 2.07 -12.91 8.93
CA ARG A 20 0.69 -13.23 9.30
C ARG A 20 0.34 -12.59 10.64
N ALA A 21 -0.83 -12.00 10.74
CA ALA A 21 -1.36 -11.45 11.98
C ALA A 21 -1.93 -12.58 12.88
N THR A 22 -1.08 -13.53 13.24
CA THR A 22 -1.38 -14.70 14.04
C THR A 22 -0.29 -14.96 15.06
N ARG A 23 -0.54 -15.80 16.06
CA ARG A 23 0.44 -16.12 17.11
C ARG A 23 1.74 -16.72 16.58
N ASP A 24 1.68 -17.43 15.46
CA ASP A 24 2.83 -18.01 14.74
C ASP A 24 3.40 -17.06 13.65
N GLY A 25 2.87 -15.84 13.54
CA GLY A 25 3.38 -14.81 12.65
C GLY A 25 4.74 -14.28 13.09
N TYR A 26 5.49 -13.73 12.14
CA TYR A 26 6.83 -13.18 12.42
C TYR A 26 6.81 -12.13 13.52
N PHE A 27 5.80 -11.28 13.53
CA PHE A 27 5.77 -10.08 14.36
C PHE A 27 4.94 -10.21 15.63
N ALA A 28 4.41 -11.41 15.95
CA ALA A 28 3.56 -11.63 17.11
C ALA A 28 4.11 -11.12 18.45
N LYS A 29 5.44 -10.99 18.57
CA LYS A 29 6.14 -10.46 19.75
C LYS A 29 7.00 -9.22 19.45
N THR A 30 6.73 -8.56 18.32
CA THR A 30 7.44 -7.35 17.87
C THR A 30 6.49 -6.16 17.96
N ARG A 31 6.94 -5.04 18.46
CA ARG A 31 6.14 -3.81 18.49
C ARG A 31 5.96 -3.23 17.08
N ALA A 32 4.83 -2.59 16.84
CA ALA A 32 4.54 -1.94 15.56
C ALA A 32 5.54 -0.79 15.26
N ASP A 33 5.81 0.05 16.25
CA ASP A 33 6.78 1.14 16.14
C ASP A 33 8.20 0.63 15.84
N ASP A 34 8.63 -0.50 16.39
CA ASP A 34 9.93 -1.12 16.06
C ASP A 34 10.02 -1.59 14.60
N MET A 35 8.91 -2.07 14.01
CA MET A 35 8.84 -2.39 12.59
C MET A 35 9.02 -1.13 11.73
N ALA A 36 8.34 -0.03 12.08
CA ALA A 36 8.47 1.26 11.41
C ALA A 36 9.88 1.82 11.52
N VAL A 37 10.46 1.81 12.73
CA VAL A 37 11.85 2.24 12.98
C VAL A 37 12.85 1.45 12.13
N LYS A 38 12.65 0.14 11.99
CA LYS A 38 13.54 -0.72 11.18
C LYS A 38 13.63 -0.25 9.73
N VAL A 39 12.48 0.06 9.11
CA VAL A 39 12.48 0.50 7.70
C VAL A 39 13.00 1.92 7.54
N VAL A 40 12.74 2.83 8.48
CA VAL A 40 13.29 4.19 8.45
C VAL A 40 14.81 4.17 8.60
N ARG A 41 15.34 3.42 9.55
CA ARG A 41 16.81 3.27 9.71
C ARG A 41 17.47 2.70 8.46
N GLU A 42 16.82 1.77 7.79
CA GLU A 42 17.33 1.22 6.54
C GLU A 42 17.35 2.26 5.42
N LEU A 43 16.30 3.09 5.29
CA LEU A 43 16.28 4.18 4.30
C LEU A 43 17.41 5.19 4.55
N LEU A 44 17.63 5.60 5.80
CA LEU A 44 18.73 6.50 6.16
C LEU A 44 20.10 5.85 5.83
N ARG A 45 20.26 4.56 6.08
CA ARG A 45 21.45 3.81 5.72
C ARG A 45 21.70 3.71 4.21
N ARG A 46 20.61 3.59 3.42
CA ARG A 46 20.68 3.50 1.94
C ARG A 46 20.95 4.85 1.29
N ASN A 47 20.63 5.93 1.97
CA ASN A 47 20.77 7.30 1.48
C ASN A 47 21.68 8.08 2.44
N PRO A 48 22.97 7.72 2.56
CA PRO A 48 23.91 8.33 3.51
C PRO A 48 24.23 9.80 3.17
N GLU A 49 23.91 10.22 1.93
CA GLU A 49 24.05 11.61 1.46
C GLU A 49 22.98 12.52 2.05
N LEU A 50 21.85 11.97 2.54
CA LEU A 50 20.81 12.73 3.22
C LEU A 50 21.20 12.95 4.68
N PRO A 51 21.55 14.18 5.09
CA PRO A 51 21.82 14.45 6.49
C PRO A 51 20.54 14.30 7.31
N PRO A 52 20.55 13.55 8.42
CA PRO A 52 19.35 13.33 9.24
C PRO A 52 18.68 14.62 9.73
N GLU A 53 19.44 15.69 9.95
CA GLU A 53 18.94 17.03 10.35
C GLU A 53 18.25 17.80 9.21
N ARG A 54 18.32 17.30 7.97
CA ARG A 54 17.68 17.88 6.79
C ARG A 54 16.35 17.19 6.46
N VAL A 55 15.92 16.25 7.30
CA VAL A 55 14.55 15.73 7.29
C VAL A 55 13.67 16.74 7.99
N ASP A 56 12.70 17.30 7.28
CA ASP A 56 11.84 18.38 7.79
C ASP A 56 10.63 17.83 8.53
N ASP A 57 10.09 16.67 8.12
CA ASP A 57 8.96 16.02 8.80
C ASP A 57 8.95 14.50 8.60
N VAL A 58 8.26 13.80 9.52
CA VAL A 58 8.03 12.36 9.45
C VAL A 58 6.53 12.07 9.56
N VAL A 59 5.92 11.64 8.46
CA VAL A 59 4.48 11.39 8.39
C VAL A 59 4.22 9.89 8.33
N PHE A 60 3.65 9.34 9.40
CA PHE A 60 3.35 7.91 9.46
C PHE A 60 1.85 7.63 9.61
N ALA A 61 1.40 6.57 8.96
CA ALA A 61 0.01 6.13 9.01
C ALA A 61 -0.15 4.85 9.80
N ALA A 62 -1.25 4.76 10.54
CA ALA A 62 -1.79 3.53 11.11
C ALA A 62 -3.31 3.63 11.13
N THR A 63 -4.00 2.54 10.82
CA THR A 63 -5.48 2.49 10.87
C THR A 63 -5.96 2.46 12.32
N ALA A 64 -5.31 1.64 13.14
CA ALA A 64 -5.56 1.58 14.58
C ALA A 64 -4.53 2.42 15.33
N GLN A 65 -4.78 3.72 15.50
CA GLN A 65 -3.87 4.65 16.21
C GLN A 65 -3.97 4.48 17.73
N VAL A 66 -3.67 3.27 18.21
CA VAL A 66 -3.72 2.89 19.63
C VAL A 66 -2.46 2.10 20.00
N GLY A 67 -2.14 2.06 21.29
CA GLY A 67 -0.98 1.32 21.80
C GLY A 67 0.32 1.77 21.13
N ASP A 68 1.08 0.82 20.60
CA ASP A 68 2.35 1.04 19.89
C ASP A 68 2.18 1.52 18.43
N GLN A 69 0.97 1.82 18.01
CA GLN A 69 0.62 2.54 16.77
C GLN A 69 0.04 3.94 17.05
N GLY A 70 -0.04 4.34 18.30
CA GLY A 70 -0.59 5.62 18.74
C GLY A 70 0.46 6.71 18.97
N LEU A 71 0.11 7.70 19.82
CA LEU A 71 0.98 8.75 20.34
C LEU A 71 1.77 9.51 19.25
N THR A 72 1.07 10.01 18.23
CA THR A 72 1.74 10.75 17.13
C THR A 72 2.86 9.93 16.49
N LEU A 73 2.51 8.77 15.98
CA LEU A 73 3.42 7.73 15.49
C LEU A 73 4.60 8.24 14.66
N GLY A 74 4.41 9.24 13.78
CA GLY A 74 5.50 9.83 13.00
C GLY A 74 6.61 10.41 13.88
N ARG A 75 6.24 11.11 14.95
CA ARG A 75 7.22 11.66 15.90
C ARG A 75 7.94 10.56 16.71
N ASP A 76 7.22 9.54 17.15
CA ASP A 76 7.82 8.41 17.86
C ASP A 76 8.82 7.70 17.00
N VAL A 77 8.46 7.40 15.75
CA VAL A 77 9.33 6.76 14.76
C VAL A 77 10.57 7.62 14.49
N ALA A 78 10.43 8.95 14.35
CA ALA A 78 11.55 9.87 14.15
C ALA A 78 12.59 9.74 15.28
N LEU A 79 12.13 9.85 16.52
CA LEU A 79 12.99 9.79 17.71
C LEU A 79 13.63 8.41 17.88
N LEU A 80 12.86 7.34 17.76
CA LEU A 80 13.33 5.97 17.90
C LEU A 80 14.28 5.56 16.76
N ALA A 81 14.10 6.12 15.56
CA ALA A 81 15.01 5.90 14.44
C ALA A 81 16.37 6.58 14.63
N GLY A 82 16.44 7.58 15.52
CA GLY A 82 17.66 8.33 15.83
C GLY A 82 17.77 9.64 15.07
N LEU A 83 16.67 10.15 14.50
CA LEU A 83 16.65 11.50 13.94
C LEU A 83 16.81 12.55 15.05
N PRO A 84 17.37 13.73 14.75
CA PRO A 84 17.50 14.81 15.72
C PRO A 84 16.17 15.23 16.34
N ALA A 85 16.20 15.72 17.58
CA ALA A 85 15.02 16.20 18.27
C ALA A 85 14.33 17.40 17.57
N SER A 86 15.02 18.07 16.66
CA SER A 86 14.48 19.12 15.80
C SER A 86 13.50 18.61 14.73
N VAL A 87 13.57 17.34 14.34
CA VAL A 87 12.69 16.75 13.32
C VAL A 87 11.31 16.46 13.92
N PRO A 88 10.24 17.16 13.51
CA PRO A 88 8.88 16.89 13.96
C PRO A 88 8.34 15.57 13.39
N GLY A 89 7.07 15.29 13.65
CA GLY A 89 6.38 14.16 13.03
C GLY A 89 4.92 14.15 13.45
N PHE A 90 4.07 13.59 12.60
CA PHE A 90 2.66 13.42 12.91
C PHE A 90 2.10 12.11 12.34
N ALA A 91 0.89 11.76 12.76
CA ALA A 91 0.19 10.57 12.31
C ALA A 91 -1.02 10.92 11.47
N VAL A 92 -1.31 10.07 10.48
CA VAL A 92 -2.51 10.18 9.63
C VAL A 92 -3.24 8.85 9.59
N ASP A 93 -4.55 8.91 9.31
CA ASP A 93 -5.38 7.75 9.00
C ASP A 93 -6.18 8.00 7.72
N ARG A 94 -6.14 7.05 6.84
CA ARG A 94 -7.10 6.81 5.77
C ARG A 94 -7.13 5.31 5.48
N MET A 95 -7.20 4.52 6.54
CA MET A 95 -7.27 3.05 6.49
C MET A 95 -6.25 2.46 5.50
N CYS A 96 -6.68 1.64 4.53
CA CYS A 96 -5.81 0.98 3.54
C CYS A 96 -4.92 1.95 2.75
N ALA A 97 -5.33 3.23 2.58
CA ALA A 97 -4.55 4.26 1.90
C ALA A 97 -3.68 5.10 2.87
N GLY A 98 -3.46 4.63 4.09
CA GLY A 98 -2.74 5.39 5.11
C GLY A 98 -1.41 5.94 4.60
N SER A 99 -0.49 5.10 4.14
CA SER A 99 0.83 5.55 3.66
C SER A 99 0.79 6.30 2.32
N LEU A 100 -0.22 6.09 1.44
CA LEU A 100 -0.43 7.01 0.31
C LEU A 100 -0.89 8.39 0.80
N THR A 101 -1.71 8.44 1.85
CA THR A 101 -2.14 9.71 2.46
C THR A 101 -0.96 10.40 3.15
N ALA A 102 -0.10 9.68 3.84
CA ALA A 102 1.15 10.22 4.38
C ALA A 102 2.02 10.81 3.24
N THR A 103 2.13 10.10 2.12
CA THR A 103 2.85 10.57 0.93
C THR A 103 2.24 11.85 0.35
N THR A 104 0.92 11.91 0.19
CA THR A 104 0.27 13.11 -0.38
C THR A 104 0.24 14.28 0.60
N ALA A 105 0.25 14.04 1.92
CA ALA A 105 0.41 15.09 2.94
C ALA A 105 1.81 15.68 2.88
N GLY A 106 2.87 14.87 2.98
CA GLY A 106 4.25 15.33 2.85
C GLY A 106 4.54 15.97 1.48
N ALA A 107 3.97 15.44 0.39
CA ALA A 107 4.06 16.08 -0.92
C ALA A 107 3.41 17.47 -0.94
N GLY A 108 2.31 17.66 -0.20
CA GLY A 108 1.69 18.96 -0.02
C GLY A 108 2.60 19.95 0.71
N GLU A 109 3.29 19.53 1.77
CA GLU A 109 4.27 20.35 2.49
C GLU A 109 5.42 20.77 1.57
N ILE A 110 5.98 19.83 0.80
CA ILE A 110 7.05 20.12 -0.17
C ILE A 110 6.56 21.08 -1.25
N ALA A 111 5.40 20.81 -1.84
CA ALA A 111 4.83 21.62 -2.91
C ALA A 111 4.54 23.08 -2.47
N MET A 112 4.16 23.27 -1.19
CA MET A 112 3.93 24.59 -0.59
C MET A 112 5.21 25.27 -0.11
N GLY A 113 6.36 24.59 -0.14
CA GLY A 113 7.63 25.12 0.35
C GLY A 113 7.76 25.14 1.88
N ALA A 114 6.96 24.33 2.59
CA ALA A 114 7.03 24.15 4.04
C ALA A 114 8.09 23.12 4.43
N ALA A 115 8.40 22.18 3.54
CA ALA A 115 9.40 21.13 3.70
C ALA A 115 10.22 20.95 2.42
N ASP A 116 11.43 20.42 2.56
CA ASP A 116 12.31 20.00 1.46
C ASP A 116 12.38 18.48 1.35
N VAL A 117 12.47 17.78 2.48
CA VAL A 117 12.56 16.33 2.57
C VAL A 117 11.62 15.82 3.64
N VAL A 118 10.76 14.87 3.29
CA VAL A 118 9.82 14.24 4.21
C VAL A 118 9.98 12.72 4.17
N LEU A 119 10.06 12.10 5.34
CA LEU A 119 9.92 10.66 5.48
C LEU A 119 8.44 10.31 5.62
N VAL A 120 7.95 9.44 4.75
CA VAL A 120 6.55 9.02 4.75
C VAL A 120 6.45 7.51 4.94
N GLY A 121 5.41 7.03 5.62
CA GLY A 121 5.30 5.59 5.82
C GLY A 121 3.98 5.17 6.43
N GLY A 122 3.93 3.90 6.79
CA GLY A 122 2.81 3.34 7.51
C GLY A 122 3.17 2.00 8.15
N VAL A 123 2.47 1.66 9.20
CA VAL A 123 2.55 0.38 9.89
C VAL A 123 1.16 -0.14 10.22
N GLU A 124 1.00 -1.43 10.16
CA GLU A 124 -0.17 -2.08 10.70
C GLU A 124 0.23 -3.38 11.38
N HIS A 125 -0.23 -3.58 12.60
CA HIS A 125 -0.05 -4.79 13.39
C HIS A 125 -1.41 -5.37 13.76
N MET A 126 -2.06 -6.03 12.81
CA MET A 126 -3.40 -6.61 13.03
C MET A 126 -3.38 -7.79 14.01
N GLY A 127 -2.21 -8.36 14.29
CA GLY A 127 -2.03 -9.38 15.33
C GLY A 127 -2.25 -8.82 16.73
N ASN A 128 -1.74 -7.64 17.04
CA ASN A 128 -1.88 -6.97 18.34
C ASN A 128 -3.07 -5.98 18.37
N HIS A 129 -3.39 -5.39 17.24
CA HIS A 129 -4.50 -4.44 17.06
C HIS A 129 -5.47 -4.97 16.00
N PRO A 130 -6.29 -5.99 16.33
CA PRO A 130 -7.17 -6.62 15.36
C PRO A 130 -8.15 -5.63 14.75
N MET A 131 -8.40 -5.79 13.45
CA MET A 131 -9.36 -4.96 12.70
C MET A 131 -10.74 -4.97 13.37
N GLY A 132 -11.31 -3.78 13.57
CA GLY A 132 -12.62 -3.62 14.23
C GLY A 132 -12.57 -3.60 15.76
N VAL A 133 -11.43 -3.91 16.40
CA VAL A 133 -11.25 -3.72 17.84
C VAL A 133 -10.92 -2.23 18.11
N ASN A 134 -11.55 -1.64 19.10
CA ASN A 134 -11.47 -0.20 19.43
C ASN A 134 -12.07 0.72 18.35
N VAL A 135 -12.88 0.19 17.44
CA VAL A 135 -13.69 0.99 16.51
C VAL A 135 -15.09 1.15 17.10
N ASP A 136 -15.50 2.42 17.26
CA ASP A 136 -16.84 2.78 17.74
C ASP A 136 -17.60 3.44 16.59
N PHE A 137 -18.32 2.61 15.81
CA PHE A 137 -19.20 3.11 14.77
C PHE A 137 -20.34 3.92 15.39
N ASN A 138 -20.57 5.14 14.89
CA ASN A 138 -21.74 5.89 15.28
C ASN A 138 -23.02 5.08 14.96
N PRO A 139 -23.86 4.77 15.96
CA PRO A 139 -25.06 3.93 15.75
C PRO A 139 -26.03 4.48 14.68
N ARG A 140 -25.98 5.78 14.41
CA ARG A 140 -26.78 6.44 13.39
C ARG A 140 -26.48 5.93 11.98
N PHE A 141 -25.25 5.47 11.70
CA PHE A 141 -24.92 4.88 10.40
C PHE A 141 -25.93 3.81 10.00
N PHE A 142 -26.24 2.93 10.91
CA PHE A 142 -27.14 1.79 10.68
C PHE A 142 -28.61 2.11 11.00
N ALA A 143 -28.88 2.82 12.11
CA ALA A 143 -30.24 3.18 12.54
C ALA A 143 -30.95 4.10 11.53
N GLU A 144 -30.22 5.04 10.92
CA GLU A 144 -30.74 5.96 9.89
C GLU A 144 -30.50 5.43 8.45
N ARG A 145 -29.93 4.23 8.30
CA ARG A 145 -29.59 3.60 7.02
C ARG A 145 -28.71 4.49 6.12
N ILE A 146 -27.78 5.21 6.73
CA ILE A 146 -26.78 6.02 6.01
C ILE A 146 -25.75 5.10 5.36
N VAL A 147 -25.43 3.97 6.03
CA VAL A 147 -24.49 2.94 5.57
C VAL A 147 -25.18 1.60 5.69
N ASP A 148 -25.03 0.73 4.70
CA ASP A 148 -25.51 -0.63 4.75
C ASP A 148 -24.67 -1.46 5.77
N ASP A 149 -25.31 -2.36 6.50
CA ASP A 149 -24.65 -3.18 7.53
C ASP A 149 -23.46 -3.99 6.96
N SER A 150 -23.54 -4.39 5.70
CA SER A 150 -22.47 -5.15 5.03
C SER A 150 -21.17 -4.35 4.87
N ALA A 151 -21.24 -3.02 4.88
CA ALA A 151 -20.07 -2.14 4.78
C ALA A 151 -19.10 -2.25 5.97
N ALA A 152 -19.58 -2.75 7.12
CA ALA A 152 -18.76 -2.97 8.31
C ALA A 152 -17.86 -4.21 8.20
N VAL A 153 -18.10 -5.09 7.22
CA VAL A 153 -17.39 -6.37 7.05
C VAL A 153 -16.77 -6.43 5.65
N MET A 154 -15.45 -6.28 5.55
CA MET A 154 -14.74 -6.17 4.26
C MET A 154 -15.03 -7.32 3.30
N GLY A 155 -15.12 -8.57 3.77
CA GLY A 155 -15.47 -9.71 2.92
C GLY A 155 -16.91 -9.66 2.40
N GLN A 156 -17.85 -9.04 3.13
CA GLN A 156 -19.22 -8.79 2.63
C GLN A 156 -19.22 -7.75 1.52
N THR A 157 -18.43 -6.67 1.64
CA THR A 157 -18.31 -5.69 0.56
C THR A 157 -17.78 -6.31 -0.73
N ALA A 158 -16.85 -7.28 -0.61
CA ALA A 158 -16.34 -8.03 -1.75
C ALA A 158 -17.41 -8.98 -2.36
N GLU A 159 -18.23 -9.63 -1.53
CA GLU A 159 -19.39 -10.42 -2.03
C GLU A 159 -20.41 -9.53 -2.76
N ASN A 160 -20.62 -8.31 -2.26
CA ASN A 160 -21.52 -7.34 -2.91
C ASN A 160 -21.03 -6.93 -4.30
N LEU A 161 -19.70 -6.86 -4.53
CA LEU A 161 -19.16 -6.62 -5.87
C LEU A 161 -19.53 -7.75 -6.84
N HIS A 162 -19.45 -9.01 -6.41
CA HIS A 162 -19.90 -10.11 -7.23
C HIS A 162 -21.40 -10.08 -7.53
N ASP A 163 -22.21 -9.53 -6.62
CA ASP A 163 -23.66 -9.37 -6.85
C ASP A 163 -23.93 -8.21 -7.82
N ALA A 164 -23.21 -7.10 -7.66
CA ALA A 164 -23.32 -5.94 -8.55
C ALA A 164 -22.77 -6.20 -9.95
N PHE A 165 -21.76 -7.07 -10.06
CA PHE A 165 -21.10 -7.45 -11.32
C PHE A 165 -21.13 -8.98 -11.52
N PRO A 166 -22.29 -9.59 -11.86
CA PRO A 166 -22.44 -11.06 -11.92
C PRO A 166 -21.54 -11.76 -12.93
N HIS A 167 -21.03 -11.03 -13.92
CA HIS A 167 -20.08 -11.54 -14.92
C HIS A 167 -18.66 -11.75 -14.34
N LEU A 168 -18.33 -11.09 -13.21
CA LEU A 168 -17.08 -11.32 -12.48
C LEU A 168 -17.26 -12.54 -11.56
N THR A 169 -16.99 -13.73 -12.10
CA THR A 169 -17.26 -14.99 -11.41
C THR A 169 -16.20 -15.32 -10.35
N LYS A 170 -16.50 -16.29 -9.46
CA LYS A 170 -15.52 -16.84 -8.52
C LYS A 170 -14.33 -17.45 -9.25
N GLU A 171 -14.57 -18.15 -10.35
CA GLU A 171 -13.53 -18.79 -11.14
C GLU A 171 -12.56 -17.76 -11.74
N ALA A 172 -13.07 -16.63 -12.21
CA ALA A 172 -12.22 -15.52 -12.68
C ALA A 172 -11.40 -14.92 -11.52
N ALA A 173 -12.00 -14.75 -10.34
CA ALA A 173 -11.30 -14.26 -9.15
C ALA A 173 -10.22 -15.26 -8.67
N ASP A 174 -10.51 -16.56 -8.68
CA ASP A 174 -9.53 -17.59 -8.34
C ASP A 174 -8.39 -17.64 -9.37
N ALA A 175 -8.68 -17.50 -10.67
CA ALA A 175 -7.67 -17.45 -11.72
C ALA A 175 -6.72 -16.26 -11.55
N TYR A 176 -7.25 -15.08 -11.24
CA TYR A 176 -6.45 -13.90 -10.92
C TYR A 176 -5.54 -14.15 -9.70
N ALA A 177 -6.08 -14.78 -8.65
CA ALA A 177 -5.33 -15.08 -7.43
C ALA A 177 -4.17 -16.06 -7.68
N VAL A 178 -4.37 -17.09 -8.51
CA VAL A 178 -3.29 -18.00 -8.95
C VAL A 178 -2.19 -17.23 -9.66
N GLU A 179 -2.55 -16.32 -10.56
CA GLU A 179 -1.58 -15.51 -11.31
C GLU A 179 -0.83 -14.53 -10.41
N SER A 180 -1.49 -13.89 -9.43
CA SER A 180 -0.83 -13.04 -8.44
C SER A 180 0.22 -13.82 -7.64
N GLN A 181 -0.10 -15.02 -7.17
CA GLN A 181 0.83 -15.89 -6.46
C GLN A 181 2.01 -16.33 -7.35
N ARG A 182 1.75 -16.67 -8.61
CA ARG A 182 2.79 -17.05 -9.57
C ARG A 182 3.76 -15.88 -9.85
N LYS A 183 3.23 -14.69 -10.11
CA LYS A 183 4.03 -13.47 -10.34
C LYS A 183 4.88 -13.14 -9.13
N ALA A 184 4.32 -13.21 -7.92
CA ALA A 184 5.05 -12.96 -6.69
C ALA A 184 6.15 -14.00 -6.47
N GLY A 185 5.89 -15.28 -6.72
CA GLY A 185 6.88 -16.34 -6.67
C GLY A 185 8.07 -16.05 -7.58
N ALA A 186 7.81 -15.74 -8.85
CA ALA A 186 8.84 -15.41 -9.83
C ALA A 186 9.65 -14.15 -9.43
N ALA A 187 8.98 -13.14 -8.86
CA ALA A 187 9.66 -11.92 -8.37
C ALA A 187 10.61 -12.21 -7.20
N TRP A 188 10.24 -13.12 -6.29
CA TRP A 188 11.12 -13.57 -5.21
C TRP A 188 12.29 -14.42 -5.72
N GLU A 189 12.05 -15.34 -6.64
CA GLU A 189 13.10 -16.18 -7.24
C GLU A 189 14.09 -15.34 -8.07
N GLY A 190 13.60 -14.29 -8.73
CA GLY A 190 14.40 -13.35 -9.51
C GLY A 190 15.15 -12.30 -8.67
N GLY A 191 15.08 -12.35 -7.32
CA GLY A 191 15.75 -11.37 -6.44
C GLY A 191 15.14 -9.96 -6.44
N ILE A 192 13.99 -9.77 -7.11
CA ILE A 192 13.34 -8.45 -7.26
C ILE A 192 12.94 -7.88 -5.89
N MET A 193 12.45 -8.74 -5.00
CA MET A 193 11.97 -8.30 -3.68
C MET A 193 13.10 -7.96 -2.70
N GLU A 194 14.32 -8.41 -2.93
CA GLU A 194 15.47 -8.17 -2.05
C GLU A 194 15.86 -6.69 -1.96
N ASP A 195 15.59 -5.91 -3.01
CA ASP A 195 15.82 -4.47 -3.02
C ASP A 195 14.80 -3.68 -2.18
N ILE A 196 13.62 -4.27 -1.98
CA ILE A 196 12.47 -3.59 -1.36
C ILE A 196 12.30 -4.07 0.09
N VAL A 197 12.50 -5.38 0.34
CA VAL A 197 12.27 -6.00 1.64
C VAL A 197 13.51 -5.92 2.52
N VAL A 198 13.33 -5.38 3.71
CA VAL A 198 14.38 -5.25 4.73
C VAL A 198 14.29 -6.44 5.69
N PRO A 199 15.29 -7.32 5.73
CA PRO A 199 15.32 -8.40 6.71
C PRO A 199 15.32 -7.86 8.14
N MET A 200 14.50 -8.46 9.01
CA MET A 200 14.40 -8.09 10.41
C MET A 200 14.53 -9.30 11.31
N SER A 201 15.42 -9.24 12.31
CA SER A 201 15.49 -10.25 13.36
C SER A 201 14.28 -10.11 14.27
N VAL A 202 13.54 -11.19 14.46
CA VAL A 202 12.31 -11.23 15.25
C VAL A 202 12.35 -12.39 16.24
N PHE A 203 11.71 -12.22 17.39
CA PHE A 203 11.60 -13.29 18.39
C PHE A 203 10.20 -13.93 18.29
N THR A 204 10.16 -15.20 17.96
CA THR A 204 8.92 -16.00 17.81
C THR A 204 8.78 -17.03 18.94
N GLU A 205 7.73 -17.85 18.93
CA GLU A 205 7.61 -18.96 19.87
C GLU A 205 8.72 -19.99 19.73
N ASP A 206 9.26 -20.16 18.52
CA ASP A 206 10.37 -21.09 18.23
C ASP A 206 11.76 -20.44 18.41
N GLY A 207 11.86 -19.24 18.99
CA GLY A 207 13.10 -18.50 19.19
C GLY A 207 13.35 -17.43 18.12
N TRP A 208 14.63 -17.02 18.00
CA TRP A 208 15.03 -15.99 17.05
C TRP A 208 14.96 -16.47 15.60
N LYS A 209 14.32 -15.67 14.75
CA LYS A 209 14.23 -15.88 13.29
C LYS A 209 14.56 -14.61 12.54
N VAL A 210 14.81 -14.72 11.24
CA VAL A 210 14.90 -13.57 10.33
C VAL A 210 13.65 -13.52 9.46
N ALA A 211 12.86 -12.47 9.64
CA ALA A 211 11.73 -12.15 8.76
C ALA A 211 12.27 -11.49 7.48
N ALA A 212 12.47 -12.27 6.43
CA ALA A 212 13.07 -11.83 5.18
C ALA A 212 12.18 -12.12 3.95
N ARG A 213 11.10 -12.90 4.11
CA ARG A 213 10.19 -13.30 3.02
C ARG A 213 8.75 -13.26 3.49
N ASP A 214 7.84 -12.84 2.62
CA ASP A 214 6.41 -12.74 2.94
C ASP A 214 5.80 -14.10 3.30
N GLN A 215 5.03 -14.15 4.40
CA GLN A 215 4.47 -15.41 4.92
C GLN A 215 3.24 -15.91 4.16
N PHE A 216 2.63 -15.10 3.29
CA PHE A 216 1.45 -15.48 2.49
C PHE A 216 1.80 -16.05 1.13
N LEU A 217 3.07 -15.99 0.72
CA LEU A 217 3.52 -16.46 -0.57
C LEU A 217 3.30 -17.98 -0.73
N ARG A 218 2.58 -18.37 -1.79
CA ARG A 218 2.25 -19.75 -2.17
C ARG A 218 2.29 -19.90 -3.69
N PRO A 219 3.48 -19.91 -4.31
CA PRO A 219 3.60 -19.95 -5.78
C PRO A 219 3.00 -21.20 -6.41
N ASP A 220 2.82 -22.28 -5.61
CA ASP A 220 2.23 -23.55 -6.06
C ASP A 220 0.69 -23.56 -5.97
N THR A 221 0.05 -22.41 -5.78
CA THR A 221 -1.43 -22.29 -5.74
C THR A 221 -2.04 -22.76 -7.07
N THR A 222 -3.09 -23.59 -6.99
CA THR A 222 -3.83 -24.10 -8.15
C THR A 222 -5.32 -23.76 -8.08
N LEU A 223 -5.97 -23.71 -9.25
CA LEU A 223 -7.42 -23.47 -9.34
C LEU A 223 -8.22 -24.52 -8.57
N GLU A 224 -7.84 -25.79 -8.66
CA GLU A 224 -8.47 -26.90 -7.97
C GLU A 224 -8.34 -26.76 -6.43
N GLY A 225 -7.19 -26.25 -5.98
CA GLY A 225 -6.96 -25.96 -4.57
C GLY A 225 -7.89 -24.85 -4.08
N LEU A 226 -7.99 -23.75 -4.84
CA LEU A 226 -8.84 -22.61 -4.50
C LEU A 226 -10.33 -22.93 -4.53
N ALA A 227 -10.77 -23.74 -5.51
CA ALA A 227 -12.16 -24.16 -5.64
C ALA A 227 -12.72 -24.89 -4.40
N ARG A 228 -11.85 -25.55 -3.63
CA ARG A 228 -12.22 -26.30 -2.40
C ARG A 228 -12.28 -25.43 -1.13
N LEU A 229 -11.85 -24.18 -1.19
CA LEU A 229 -11.81 -23.30 -0.02
C LEU A 229 -13.22 -22.86 0.38
N ARG A 230 -13.41 -22.73 1.71
CA ARG A 230 -14.67 -22.24 2.29
C ARG A 230 -14.89 -20.76 1.98
N THR A 231 -16.15 -20.37 1.88
CA THR A 231 -16.62 -18.99 1.73
C THR A 231 -17.12 -18.46 3.09
N PRO A 232 -16.22 -17.86 3.92
CA PRO A 232 -16.53 -17.58 5.33
C PRO A 232 -17.49 -16.40 5.52
N PHE A 233 -17.66 -15.54 4.53
CA PHE A 233 -18.43 -14.30 4.68
C PHE A 233 -19.90 -14.46 4.32
N ARG A 234 -20.22 -15.44 3.46
CA ARG A 234 -21.61 -15.71 3.02
C ARG A 234 -21.79 -17.20 2.68
N ALA A 235 -22.89 -17.79 3.08
CA ALA A 235 -23.25 -19.14 2.64
C ALA A 235 -23.42 -19.16 1.10
N GLY A 236 -22.72 -20.06 0.42
CA GLY A 236 -22.70 -20.08 -1.04
C GLY A 236 -22.04 -18.86 -1.68
N GLY A 237 -21.22 -18.13 -0.93
CA GLY A 237 -20.46 -16.98 -1.41
C GLY A 237 -19.33 -17.34 -2.36
N ARG A 238 -18.55 -16.32 -2.74
CA ARG A 238 -17.49 -16.42 -3.75
C ARG A 238 -16.12 -16.01 -3.20
N ILE A 239 -16.10 -15.33 -2.05
CA ILE A 239 -14.88 -14.87 -1.39
C ILE A 239 -14.30 -15.95 -0.49
N THR A 240 -13.03 -16.25 -0.67
CA THR A 240 -12.27 -17.26 0.08
C THR A 240 -10.93 -16.71 0.56
N ALA A 241 -10.27 -17.43 1.46
CA ALA A 241 -8.90 -17.08 1.87
C ALA A 241 -7.88 -17.16 0.73
N GLY A 242 -8.21 -17.82 -0.39
CA GLY A 242 -7.31 -17.98 -1.54
C GLY A 242 -7.41 -16.85 -2.56
N ASN A 243 -8.55 -16.15 -2.63
CA ASN A 243 -8.77 -15.02 -3.52
C ASN A 243 -8.86 -13.66 -2.77
N SER A 244 -8.31 -13.63 -1.56
CA SER A 244 -8.25 -12.47 -0.67
C SER A 244 -6.86 -12.31 -0.06
N ALA A 245 -6.47 -11.09 0.27
CA ALA A 245 -5.30 -10.83 1.09
C ALA A 245 -5.53 -11.28 2.53
N GLY A 246 -4.51 -11.86 3.16
CA GLY A 246 -4.58 -12.28 4.56
C GLY A 246 -4.42 -11.12 5.53
N LEU A 247 -4.88 -11.30 6.77
CA LEU A 247 -4.62 -10.35 7.86
C LEU A 247 -3.10 -10.31 8.15
N THR A 248 -2.52 -9.13 8.10
CA THR A 248 -1.08 -8.96 7.92
C THR A 248 -0.49 -7.93 8.88
N ASP A 249 0.69 -8.22 9.38
CA ASP A 249 1.54 -7.29 10.12
C ASP A 249 2.69 -6.83 9.23
N GLY A 250 3.04 -5.54 9.27
CA GLY A 250 4.18 -5.02 8.52
C GLY A 250 4.26 -3.51 8.51
N ALA A 251 5.43 -3.01 8.12
CA ALA A 251 5.71 -1.58 8.01
C ALA A 251 6.38 -1.24 6.68
N THR A 252 6.15 -0.01 6.24
CA THR A 252 6.77 0.57 5.04
C THR A 252 7.19 2.00 5.30
N ALA A 253 8.25 2.45 4.65
CA ALA A 253 8.62 3.86 4.63
C ALA A 253 9.23 4.25 3.28
N ALA A 254 9.17 5.54 2.95
CA ALA A 254 9.80 6.13 1.77
C ALA A 254 10.38 7.51 2.09
N VAL A 255 11.34 7.91 1.29
CA VAL A 255 11.88 9.28 1.23
C VAL A 255 11.25 9.97 0.04
N ILE A 256 10.59 11.10 0.27
CA ILE A 256 10.16 12.03 -0.76
C ILE A 256 10.86 13.37 -0.54
N ALA A 257 11.17 14.07 -1.61
CA ALA A 257 11.88 15.33 -1.56
C ALA A 257 11.41 16.29 -2.65
N SER A 258 11.77 17.56 -2.52
CA SER A 258 11.76 18.45 -3.69
C SER A 258 12.86 18.06 -4.67
N SER A 259 12.68 18.32 -5.96
CA SER A 259 13.74 18.10 -6.97
C SER A 259 15.00 18.85 -6.63
N GLU A 260 14.88 20.06 -6.08
CA GLU A 260 15.99 20.91 -5.68
C GLU A 260 16.79 20.28 -4.52
N ALA A 261 16.10 19.81 -3.46
CA ALA A 261 16.76 19.15 -2.33
C ALA A 261 17.38 17.83 -2.73
N ALA A 262 16.73 17.05 -3.60
CA ALA A 262 17.31 15.83 -4.14
C ALA A 262 18.63 16.11 -4.87
N ALA A 263 18.69 17.18 -5.69
CA ALA A 263 19.90 17.58 -6.35
C ALA A 263 20.97 18.14 -5.38
N GLU A 264 20.57 18.93 -4.38
CA GLU A 264 21.46 19.48 -3.35
C GLU A 264 22.20 18.38 -2.58
N PHE A 265 21.47 17.31 -2.19
CA PHE A 265 22.03 16.21 -1.42
C PHE A 265 22.58 15.06 -2.27
N GLY A 266 22.54 15.16 -3.60
CA GLY A 266 23.01 14.09 -4.48
C GLY A 266 22.17 12.81 -4.39
N LEU A 267 20.90 12.93 -4.03
CA LEU A 267 19.96 11.80 -4.01
C LEU A 267 19.58 11.44 -5.46
N GLU A 268 19.28 10.18 -5.70
CA GLU A 268 18.84 9.65 -7.00
C GLU A 268 17.32 9.48 -7.06
N PRO A 269 16.52 10.44 -7.53
CA PRO A 269 15.09 10.28 -7.66
C PRO A 269 14.75 9.17 -8.66
N LYS A 270 13.77 8.33 -8.31
CA LYS A 270 13.32 7.21 -9.15
C LYS A 270 12.09 7.59 -9.97
N MET A 271 11.20 8.39 -9.40
CA MET A 271 9.98 8.84 -10.07
C MET A 271 9.51 10.19 -9.52
N ARG A 272 8.73 10.90 -10.31
CA ARG A 272 8.13 12.20 -10.00
C ARG A 272 6.63 12.06 -9.79
N LEU A 273 6.10 12.77 -8.80
CA LEU A 273 4.66 12.88 -8.58
C LEU A 273 4.03 13.76 -9.67
N VAL A 274 3.14 13.19 -10.48
CA VAL A 274 2.34 13.92 -11.47
C VAL A 274 1.06 14.45 -10.84
N GLY A 275 0.38 13.63 -10.06
CA GLY A 275 -0.86 14.01 -9.40
C GLY A 275 -1.44 12.89 -8.56
N PHE A 276 -2.47 13.23 -7.80
CA PHE A 276 -3.21 12.25 -7.01
C PHE A 276 -4.69 12.60 -6.92
N ALA A 277 -5.51 11.60 -6.64
CA ALA A 277 -6.92 11.78 -6.39
C ALA A 277 -7.45 10.80 -5.34
N TYR A 278 -8.44 11.25 -4.61
CA TYR A 278 -9.30 10.45 -3.76
C TYR A 278 -10.74 10.55 -4.25
N ALA A 279 -11.49 9.47 -4.10
CA ALA A 279 -12.90 9.41 -4.46
C ALA A 279 -13.69 8.67 -3.39
N GLY A 280 -14.96 9.02 -3.22
CA GLY A 280 -15.93 8.28 -2.41
C GLY A 280 -16.89 7.49 -3.32
N VAL A 281 -17.35 6.35 -2.83
CA VAL A 281 -18.38 5.49 -3.42
C VAL A 281 -19.28 4.96 -2.29
N GLU A 282 -20.32 4.24 -2.64
CA GLU A 282 -21.15 3.54 -1.65
C GLU A 282 -20.30 2.64 -0.76
N PRO A 283 -20.39 2.77 0.59
CA PRO A 283 -19.54 2.05 1.52
C PRO A 283 -19.56 0.53 1.36
N GLU A 284 -20.70 -0.04 1.06
CA GLU A 284 -20.91 -1.48 0.81
C GLU A 284 -20.31 -1.98 -0.51
N LEU A 285 -19.89 -1.04 -1.40
CA LEU A 285 -19.22 -1.31 -2.66
C LEU A 285 -17.80 -0.71 -2.69
N MET A 286 -17.12 -0.68 -1.54
CA MET A 286 -15.83 0.01 -1.36
C MET A 286 -14.76 -0.37 -2.40
N GLY A 287 -14.83 -1.57 -2.95
CA GLY A 287 -13.90 -2.04 -3.98
C GLY A 287 -13.99 -1.29 -5.33
N LEU A 288 -15.07 -0.54 -5.57
CA LEU A 288 -15.19 0.39 -6.70
C LEU A 288 -14.33 1.65 -6.56
N GLY A 289 -13.94 2.01 -5.32
CA GLY A 289 -13.27 3.28 -5.04
C GLY A 289 -12.08 3.64 -5.93
N PRO A 290 -11.20 2.70 -6.29
CA PRO A 290 -10.06 2.97 -7.19
C PRO A 290 -10.48 3.41 -8.60
N VAL A 291 -11.66 3.01 -9.11
CA VAL A 291 -12.13 3.39 -10.46
C VAL A 291 -12.28 4.91 -10.57
N PRO A 292 -13.19 5.57 -9.82
CA PRO A 292 -13.34 7.03 -9.92
C PRO A 292 -12.09 7.79 -9.45
N ALA A 293 -11.26 7.23 -8.55
CA ALA A 293 -10.00 7.85 -8.16
C ALA A 293 -9.00 7.85 -9.33
N THR A 294 -8.89 6.73 -10.07
CA THR A 294 -8.04 6.61 -11.27
C THR A 294 -8.52 7.56 -12.36
N GLN A 295 -9.82 7.54 -12.69
CA GLN A 295 -10.41 8.43 -13.70
C GLN A 295 -10.10 9.90 -13.38
N LYS A 296 -10.30 10.32 -12.14
CA LYS A 296 -10.09 11.69 -11.68
C LYS A 296 -8.63 12.14 -11.76
N VAL A 297 -7.65 11.28 -11.44
CA VAL A 297 -6.24 11.67 -11.53
C VAL A 297 -5.77 11.72 -12.98
N LEU A 298 -6.22 10.81 -13.84
CA LEU A 298 -5.90 10.81 -15.27
C LEU A 298 -6.51 12.02 -15.98
N GLU A 299 -7.79 12.33 -15.73
CA GLU A 299 -8.43 13.51 -16.27
C GLU A 299 -7.68 14.80 -15.93
N ARG A 300 -7.25 14.95 -14.67
CA ARG A 300 -6.48 16.13 -14.22
C ARG A 300 -5.10 16.22 -14.85
N ALA A 301 -4.50 15.08 -15.18
CA ALA A 301 -3.22 15.01 -15.87
C ALA A 301 -3.36 15.16 -17.40
N GLY A 302 -4.58 15.14 -17.94
CA GLY A 302 -4.83 15.16 -19.39
C GLY A 302 -4.39 13.86 -20.07
N LEU A 303 -4.44 12.73 -19.36
CA LEU A 303 -4.01 11.41 -19.84
C LEU A 303 -5.18 10.43 -19.91
N GLY A 304 -5.07 9.43 -20.78
CA GLY A 304 -5.92 8.25 -20.84
C GLY A 304 -5.30 7.05 -20.12
N ILE A 305 -6.09 5.98 -19.95
CA ILE A 305 -5.60 4.73 -19.35
C ILE A 305 -4.50 4.06 -20.19
N ASP A 306 -4.52 4.27 -21.50
CA ASP A 306 -3.54 3.70 -22.44
C ASP A 306 -2.19 4.43 -22.39
N ASP A 307 -2.13 5.64 -21.82
CA ASP A 307 -0.88 6.37 -21.58
C ASP A 307 -0.12 5.84 -20.37
N VAL A 308 -0.73 4.96 -19.57
CA VAL A 308 -0.11 4.40 -18.36
C VAL A 308 0.55 3.06 -18.66
N ASP A 309 1.85 2.97 -18.42
CA ASP A 309 2.68 1.82 -18.77
C ASP A 309 2.77 0.77 -17.65
N LEU A 310 2.45 1.14 -16.40
CA LEU A 310 2.51 0.27 -15.22
C LEU A 310 1.39 0.58 -14.24
N PHE A 311 0.75 -0.47 -13.74
CA PHE A 311 -0.27 -0.39 -12.70
C PHE A 311 0.15 -1.21 -11.48
N GLU A 312 0.23 -0.58 -10.33
CA GLU A 312 0.33 -1.22 -9.02
C GLU A 312 -0.99 -0.99 -8.28
N LEU A 313 -1.92 -1.90 -8.47
CA LEU A 313 -3.25 -1.91 -7.84
C LEU A 313 -3.23 -2.85 -6.64
N ASN A 314 -3.69 -2.38 -5.47
CA ASN A 314 -3.82 -3.27 -4.33
C ASN A 314 -4.83 -4.39 -4.57
N GLU A 315 -4.60 -5.53 -3.93
CA GLU A 315 -5.40 -6.75 -4.10
C GLU A 315 -5.99 -7.23 -2.76
N PRO A 316 -6.86 -6.45 -2.08
CA PRO A 316 -7.49 -6.99 -0.87
C PRO A 316 -8.40 -8.17 -1.19
N PHE A 317 -9.03 -8.15 -2.37
CA PHE A 317 -9.84 -9.21 -2.95
C PHE A 317 -9.64 -9.25 -4.46
N ALA A 318 -9.55 -10.43 -5.05
CA ALA A 318 -9.39 -10.59 -6.49
C ALA A 318 -10.56 -9.92 -7.27
N VAL A 319 -11.81 -10.08 -6.79
CA VAL A 319 -12.98 -9.45 -7.42
C VAL A 319 -12.86 -7.93 -7.47
N GLN A 320 -12.24 -7.30 -6.47
CA GLN A 320 -12.03 -5.85 -6.49
C GLN A 320 -11.08 -5.44 -7.63
N VAL A 321 -10.02 -6.21 -7.87
CA VAL A 321 -9.13 -5.97 -9.01
C VAL A 321 -9.88 -6.15 -10.32
N LEU A 322 -10.65 -7.22 -10.46
CA LEU A 322 -11.48 -7.46 -11.65
C LEU A 322 -12.49 -6.34 -11.89
N THR A 323 -13.08 -5.79 -10.82
CA THR A 323 -14.00 -4.65 -10.91
C THR A 323 -13.29 -3.37 -11.41
N TRP A 324 -12.05 -3.14 -10.97
CA TRP A 324 -11.26 -2.03 -11.50
C TRP A 324 -10.89 -2.26 -12.97
N CYS A 325 -10.49 -3.47 -13.33
CA CYS A 325 -10.21 -3.85 -14.71
C CYS A 325 -11.41 -3.59 -15.63
N ASP A 326 -12.59 -4.04 -15.22
CA ASP A 326 -13.86 -3.82 -15.94
C ASP A 326 -14.18 -2.32 -16.09
N GLY A 327 -14.08 -1.56 -15.00
CA GLY A 327 -14.38 -0.13 -14.98
C GLY A 327 -13.37 0.75 -15.73
N MET A 328 -12.14 0.27 -15.92
CA MET A 328 -11.08 0.98 -16.64
C MET A 328 -10.82 0.45 -18.05
N GLY A 329 -11.46 -0.65 -18.45
CA GLY A 329 -11.22 -1.28 -19.75
C GLY A 329 -9.84 -1.95 -19.88
N VAL A 330 -9.25 -2.39 -18.76
CA VAL A 330 -7.95 -3.08 -18.70
C VAL A 330 -8.18 -4.58 -18.55
N ALA A 331 -7.52 -5.40 -19.35
CA ALA A 331 -7.65 -6.84 -19.21
C ALA A 331 -7.02 -7.34 -17.88
N PRO A 332 -7.63 -8.30 -17.17
CA PRO A 332 -7.07 -8.82 -15.92
C PRO A 332 -5.69 -9.48 -16.06
N ASP A 333 -5.34 -9.93 -17.24
CA ASP A 333 -4.05 -10.52 -17.61
C ASP A 333 -3.09 -9.53 -18.31
N ASP A 334 -3.44 -8.23 -18.31
CA ASP A 334 -2.57 -7.19 -18.87
C ASP A 334 -1.19 -7.21 -18.17
N ALA A 335 -0.14 -7.28 -18.96
CA ALA A 335 1.24 -7.36 -18.46
C ALA A 335 1.69 -6.10 -17.70
N ARG A 336 0.94 -4.98 -17.82
CA ARG A 336 1.15 -3.75 -17.05
C ARG A 336 0.65 -3.86 -15.61
N LEU A 337 -0.31 -4.77 -15.34
CA LEU A 337 -1.00 -4.89 -14.06
C LEU A 337 -0.23 -5.80 -13.10
N ASN A 338 0.18 -5.24 -11.95
CA ASN A 338 0.83 -5.95 -10.85
C ASN A 338 1.90 -6.94 -11.36
N PRO A 339 2.96 -6.47 -12.04
CA PRO A 339 3.92 -7.35 -12.72
C PRO A 339 4.67 -8.28 -11.76
N TYR A 340 4.71 -7.92 -10.48
CA TYR A 340 5.40 -8.69 -9.42
C TYR A 340 4.44 -9.36 -8.44
N GLY A 341 3.15 -9.51 -8.82
CA GLY A 341 2.09 -9.94 -7.90
C GLY A 341 1.74 -8.87 -6.87
N GLY A 342 0.73 -9.13 -6.05
CA GLY A 342 0.21 -8.14 -5.11
C GLY A 342 -0.17 -8.71 -3.75
N ALA A 343 -1.13 -8.07 -3.10
CA ALA A 343 -1.48 -8.35 -1.71
C ALA A 343 -2.05 -9.75 -1.45
N ILE A 344 -2.63 -10.41 -2.45
CA ILE A 344 -3.07 -11.80 -2.32
C ILE A 344 -1.87 -12.70 -1.98
N ALA A 345 -0.71 -12.40 -2.56
CA ALA A 345 0.52 -13.17 -2.37
C ALA A 345 1.40 -12.64 -1.22
N CYS A 346 1.50 -11.32 -1.04
CA CYS A 346 2.39 -10.77 -0.02
C CYS A 346 1.67 -10.41 1.29
N GLY A 347 0.35 -10.19 1.27
CA GLY A 347 -0.41 -9.67 2.41
C GLY A 347 -0.76 -8.19 2.27
N HIS A 348 -1.65 -7.72 3.16
CA HIS A 348 -2.18 -6.36 3.15
C HIS A 348 -2.19 -5.76 4.57
N PRO A 349 -1.05 -5.23 5.06
CA PRO A 349 -1.01 -4.51 6.33
C PRO A 349 -1.56 -3.08 6.14
N LEU A 350 -2.85 -2.96 5.96
CA LEU A 350 -3.68 -1.78 5.70
C LEU A 350 -2.90 -0.49 5.41
N ALA A 351 -2.61 0.29 6.47
CA ALA A 351 -1.95 1.59 6.35
C ALA A 351 -0.54 1.54 5.72
N ALA A 352 0.17 0.42 5.83
CA ALA A 352 1.50 0.25 5.25
C ALA A 352 1.49 -0.02 3.73
N THR A 353 0.37 -0.41 3.15
CA THR A 353 0.33 -0.93 1.77
C THR A 353 0.70 0.10 0.71
N GLY A 354 0.36 1.37 0.89
CA GLY A 354 0.56 2.39 -0.14
C GLY A 354 2.02 2.55 -0.58
N VAL A 355 2.95 2.63 0.36
CA VAL A 355 4.39 2.73 0.04
C VAL A 355 4.91 1.42 -0.59
N ARG A 356 4.35 0.25 -0.25
CA ARG A 356 4.68 -1.00 -0.93
C ARG A 356 4.36 -0.90 -2.44
N LEU A 357 3.18 -0.36 -2.80
CA LEU A 357 2.82 -0.13 -4.20
C LEU A 357 3.82 0.82 -4.88
N MET A 358 4.17 1.92 -4.23
CA MET A 358 5.15 2.88 -4.76
C MET A 358 6.53 2.25 -4.97
N ALA A 359 7.02 1.45 -4.02
CA ALA A 359 8.32 0.79 -4.12
C ALA A 359 8.34 -0.26 -5.25
N GLN A 360 7.26 -1.02 -5.43
CA GLN A 360 7.13 -1.95 -6.55
C GLN A 360 7.02 -1.22 -7.90
N LEU A 361 6.29 -0.11 -7.96
CA LEU A 361 6.22 0.71 -9.17
C LEU A 361 7.58 1.28 -9.57
N ALA A 362 8.33 1.85 -8.60
CA ALA A 362 9.68 2.35 -8.84
C ALA A 362 10.63 1.24 -9.33
N ARG A 363 10.47 0.02 -8.81
CA ARG A 363 11.17 -1.17 -9.32
C ARG A 363 10.75 -1.48 -10.75
N GLY A 364 9.45 -1.44 -11.04
CA GLY A 364 8.90 -1.67 -12.38
C GLY A 364 9.45 -0.70 -13.42
N PHE A 365 9.62 0.56 -13.07
CA PHE A 365 10.26 1.56 -13.92
C PHE A 365 11.73 1.21 -14.20
N ARG A 366 12.47 0.73 -13.21
CA ARG A 366 13.85 0.27 -13.41
C ARG A 366 13.94 -0.93 -14.38
N ASP A 367 13.02 -1.87 -14.25
CA ASP A 367 13.01 -3.09 -15.08
C ASP A 367 12.42 -2.84 -16.49
N ARG A 368 11.68 -1.73 -16.66
CA ARG A 368 11.08 -1.30 -17.95
C ARG A 368 11.48 0.16 -18.23
N PRO A 369 12.72 0.42 -18.67
CA PRO A 369 13.21 1.79 -18.85
C PRO A 369 12.41 2.60 -19.88
N GLY A 370 11.69 1.96 -20.80
CA GLY A 370 10.78 2.62 -21.74
C GLY A 370 9.42 3.05 -21.15
N ALA A 371 9.07 2.59 -19.95
CA ALA A 371 7.83 2.98 -19.29
C ALA A 371 7.92 4.43 -18.79
N ARG A 372 6.94 5.27 -19.14
CA ARG A 372 6.91 6.68 -18.76
C ARG A 372 5.99 6.93 -17.57
N PHE A 373 4.75 6.50 -17.64
CA PHE A 373 3.78 6.73 -16.58
C PHE A 373 3.43 5.45 -15.83
N GLY A 374 3.23 5.58 -14.52
CA GLY A 374 2.79 4.51 -13.66
C GLY A 374 1.76 4.99 -12.64
N LEU A 375 0.83 4.11 -12.32
CA LEU A 375 -0.27 4.38 -11.40
C LEU A 375 -0.20 3.46 -10.20
N THR A 376 -0.29 4.03 -8.99
CA THR A 376 -0.58 3.27 -7.77
C THR A 376 -2.03 3.55 -7.35
N ALA A 377 -2.84 2.51 -7.15
CA ALA A 377 -4.22 2.70 -6.73
C ALA A 377 -4.66 1.63 -5.72
N LEU A 378 -5.63 1.97 -4.88
CA LEU A 378 -6.22 1.06 -3.91
C LEU A 378 -7.62 1.48 -3.46
N CYS A 379 -8.42 0.49 -3.05
CA CYS A 379 -9.68 0.72 -2.37
C CYS A 379 -9.47 0.95 -0.87
N ILE A 380 -10.42 1.58 -0.23
CA ILE A 380 -10.34 2.01 1.16
C ILE A 380 -11.69 1.69 1.82
N GLY A 381 -11.65 1.18 3.02
CA GLY A 381 -12.86 0.93 3.82
C GLY A 381 -13.79 2.15 3.89
N LEU A 382 -15.05 1.92 4.18
CA LEU A 382 -16.12 2.93 4.17
C LEU A 382 -16.34 3.61 2.80
N GLY A 383 -16.07 2.91 1.70
CA GLY A 383 -16.42 3.38 0.35
C GLY A 383 -15.54 4.50 -0.16
N MET A 384 -14.23 4.31 -0.15
CA MET A 384 -13.29 5.28 -0.71
C MET A 384 -12.29 4.60 -1.65
N GLY A 385 -11.60 5.40 -2.48
CA GLY A 385 -10.47 4.98 -3.29
C GLY A 385 -9.40 6.06 -3.37
N ALA A 386 -8.18 5.63 -3.62
CA ALA A 386 -7.03 6.50 -3.87
C ALA A 386 -6.31 6.08 -5.15
N ALA A 387 -5.77 7.07 -5.86
CA ALA A 387 -4.87 6.87 -6.99
C ALA A 387 -3.80 7.95 -7.00
N ILE A 388 -2.54 7.54 -7.26
CA ILE A 388 -1.42 8.46 -7.46
C ILE A 388 -0.76 8.12 -8.79
N LEU A 389 -0.55 9.13 -9.62
CA LEU A 389 0.11 9.04 -10.92
C LEU A 389 1.56 9.50 -10.78
N TRP A 390 2.47 8.69 -11.29
CA TRP A 390 3.91 8.89 -11.24
C TRP A 390 4.51 8.93 -12.63
N GLU A 391 5.58 9.70 -12.82
CA GLU A 391 6.39 9.69 -14.04
C GLU A 391 7.80 9.17 -13.73
N ASN A 392 8.28 8.28 -14.59
CA ASN A 392 9.62 7.71 -14.51
C ASN A 392 10.67 8.77 -14.89
N LEU A 393 11.60 9.05 -13.99
CA LEU A 393 12.67 10.03 -14.24
C LEU A 393 13.85 9.46 -15.02
N LYS A 394 13.94 8.14 -15.21
CA LYS A 394 15.05 7.53 -15.99
C LYS A 394 14.82 7.54 -17.50
N ASN A 395 13.69 8.07 -17.99
CA ASN A 395 13.38 8.25 -19.41
C ASN A 395 13.79 9.62 -19.98
N GLY A 396 14.44 10.46 -19.22
CA GLY A 396 14.86 11.82 -19.58
C GLY A 396 16.36 11.94 -19.93
N GLY A 397 16.94 10.92 -20.59
CA GLY A 397 18.32 10.96 -21.08
C GLY A 397 18.37 10.71 -22.57
#